data_1ee7bbfa3ad4fa3c5be993f22a52a57f
#
_entry.id   1ee7bbfa3ad4fa3c5be993f22a52a57f
#
_cell.length_a   1.000
_cell.length_b   1.000
_cell.length_c   1.000
_cell.angle_alpha   90.00
_cell.angle_beta   90.00
_cell.angle_gamma   90.00
#
_symmetry.space_group_name_H-M   'P 1'
#
loop_
_entity.id
_entity.type
_entity.pdbx_description
1 polymer ?
#
loop_
_entity_poly.entity_id
_entity_poly.type
_entity_poly.pdbx_seq_one_letter_code
_entity_poly.pdbx_strand_id
1 'polypeptide(L)'
;MKMKYILPILCLLFTFVSCQEDNTPPPPNPNPNYTEVGPSMEFVHPGILHTTASITRMQNFVNGNVSPAIDCYRLLQQNSLASASYTIQGPFTTIARFNPDMTPHPTKTKSEEDHEAAYLNAIMWCITQNPAHAQKSIEILNAYAGTLREIDMSDNDAPLCAALQGFLLANAAELMRHTYPSVSDTDVKSWENMFRNVFIPVLRNFFAKSPYANGNWGTAAIKAFMAFGIFLDDESFYNEAVTFFYEGHDNGSLTNYIMESGQCQESGRDQNHTMLGIGHLAEACEIAYNQGNETLWSASENRLMKGYEYTAKYNLGYDVPFEPFTDVTGVRWNNISDDDRGKFRPVFEIAYNHYVTRKGLEMPYTQQVISRISPEGDAMWCDHPGYGTLLFRTESGMPPSEGAIDGKGTDWNVVTKDATGKAEGDDYVVTPSLQTNGKYRGDVKRGQLALHIGNYPVLAVVIKGLPATRAFTFDSSEYGYYKNSVGSQWGQNTASTITKDYGTVYYWNFSEGNFFKDNQNVYLPTDKSFNITITLKIADLVYPDGVAPYTVKWMKSFRNEAELIKYLEEN
;
A
#
# COMPACT_ATOMS: atom_id res chain seq x y z
N MET A 1 -91.94 36.39 -7.41
CA MET A 1 -90.79 36.00 -8.25
C MET A 1 -89.90 35.19 -7.36
N LYS A 2 -89.97 33.84 -7.46
CA LYS A 2 -89.23 32.90 -6.60
C LYS A 2 -88.20 32.22 -7.48
N MET A 3 -86.91 32.45 -7.23
CA MET A 3 -85.83 31.83 -7.89
C MET A 3 -85.48 30.54 -7.12
N LYS A 4 -85.57 29.39 -7.81
CA LYS A 4 -85.19 28.05 -7.28
C LYS A 4 -83.75 27.84 -7.50
N TYR A 5 -82.96 27.56 -6.42
CA TYR A 5 -81.60 27.10 -6.49
C TYR A 5 -81.59 25.56 -6.71
N ILE A 6 -80.94 25.09 -7.78
CA ILE A 6 -80.66 23.70 -8.03
C ILE A 6 -79.24 23.45 -7.58
N LEU A 7 -79.09 22.55 -6.62
CA LEU A 7 -77.76 22.04 -6.10
C LEU A 7 -77.35 20.87 -6.97
N PRO A 8 -76.15 20.86 -7.53
CA PRO A 8 -75.63 19.64 -8.18
C PRO A 8 -74.96 18.72 -7.15
N ILE A 9 -75.40 17.49 -7.14
CA ILE A 9 -74.79 16.37 -6.40
C ILE A 9 -73.43 16.04 -7.06
N LEU A 10 -72.33 16.21 -6.32
CA LEU A 10 -71.00 15.85 -6.73
C LEU A 10 -70.78 14.38 -6.36
N CYS A 11 -70.86 13.48 -7.35
CA CYS A 11 -70.37 12.08 -7.20
C CYS A 11 -68.86 12.07 -7.12
N LEU A 12 -68.28 11.76 -5.95
CA LEU A 12 -66.87 11.39 -5.81
C LEU A 12 -66.68 10.00 -6.38
N LEU A 13 -66.06 9.91 -7.55
CA LEU A 13 -65.46 8.70 -8.07
C LEU A 13 -64.09 8.54 -7.43
N PHE A 14 -63.96 7.59 -6.51
CA PHE A 14 -62.67 7.10 -6.07
C PHE A 14 -62.07 6.26 -7.20
N THR A 15 -61.12 6.80 -7.94
CA THR A 15 -60.22 6.03 -8.78
C THR A 15 -59.13 5.44 -7.90
N PHE A 16 -59.18 4.14 -7.72
CA PHE A 16 -58.01 3.40 -7.23
C PHE A 16 -56.93 3.52 -8.29
N VAL A 17 -55.87 4.31 -8.02
CA VAL A 17 -54.63 4.22 -8.77
C VAL A 17 -53.91 2.97 -8.28
N SER A 18 -54.03 1.91 -9.06
CA SER A 18 -53.15 0.74 -8.96
C SER A 18 -51.74 1.23 -9.34
N CYS A 19 -50.81 1.20 -8.41
CA CYS A 19 -49.40 1.25 -8.75
C CYS A 19 -49.09 -0.02 -9.58
N GLN A 20 -49.11 0.12 -10.89
CA GLN A 20 -48.40 -0.81 -11.74
C GLN A 20 -46.90 -0.59 -11.49
N GLU A 21 -46.22 -1.60 -11.02
CA GLU A 21 -44.78 -1.64 -11.12
C GLU A 21 -44.40 -1.45 -12.59
N ASP A 22 -43.61 -0.44 -12.85
CA ASP A 22 -43.15 -0.11 -14.20
C ASP A 22 -42.07 -1.13 -14.59
N ASN A 23 -42.52 -2.25 -15.13
CA ASN A 23 -41.66 -3.32 -15.66
C ASN A 23 -41.13 -2.97 -17.07
N THR A 24 -40.79 -1.72 -17.32
CA THR A 24 -40.01 -1.37 -18.50
C THR A 24 -38.57 -1.81 -18.29
N PRO A 25 -38.06 -2.74 -19.11
CA PRO A 25 -36.66 -3.09 -19.04
C PRO A 25 -35.79 -1.85 -19.28
N PRO A 26 -34.65 -1.72 -18.59
CA PRO A 26 -33.73 -0.62 -18.85
C PRO A 26 -33.37 -0.59 -20.34
N PRO A 27 -33.07 0.60 -20.91
CA PRO A 27 -32.69 0.70 -22.31
C PRO A 27 -31.46 -0.20 -22.57
N PRO A 28 -31.40 -0.89 -23.72
CA PRO A 28 -30.29 -1.77 -24.02
C PRO A 28 -28.98 -0.98 -24.01
N ASN A 29 -27.97 -1.56 -23.35
CA ASN A 29 -26.62 -1.00 -23.29
C ASN A 29 -26.08 -0.85 -24.74
N PRO A 30 -25.60 0.33 -25.14
CA PRO A 30 -25.09 0.55 -26.48
C PRO A 30 -23.75 -0.14 -26.78
N ASN A 31 -23.13 -0.80 -25.79
CA ASN A 31 -21.88 -1.55 -26.01
C ASN A 31 -22.15 -2.99 -26.45
N PRO A 32 -21.82 -3.38 -27.71
CA PRO A 32 -22.09 -4.73 -28.22
C PRO A 32 -21.23 -5.83 -27.58
N ASN A 33 -20.27 -5.48 -26.72
CA ASN A 33 -19.43 -6.43 -25.97
C ASN A 33 -19.87 -6.62 -24.52
N TYR A 34 -20.95 -5.99 -24.09
CA TYR A 34 -21.52 -6.23 -22.77
C TYR A 34 -22.33 -7.53 -22.81
N THR A 35 -21.73 -8.60 -22.32
CA THR A 35 -22.47 -9.83 -22.01
C THR A 35 -23.48 -9.51 -20.91
N GLU A 36 -24.77 -9.77 -21.14
CA GLU A 36 -25.82 -9.69 -20.14
C GLU A 36 -25.30 -10.28 -18.83
N VAL A 37 -25.46 -9.51 -17.74
CA VAL A 37 -25.13 -9.92 -16.40
C VAL A 37 -25.83 -11.25 -16.11
N GLY A 38 -25.04 -12.26 -15.76
CA GLY A 38 -25.53 -13.57 -15.31
C GLY A 38 -26.47 -13.43 -14.11
N PRO A 39 -26.92 -14.53 -13.51
CA PRO A 39 -27.86 -14.50 -12.39
C PRO A 39 -27.39 -13.53 -11.32
N SER A 40 -28.33 -12.81 -10.67
CA SER A 40 -28.09 -11.73 -9.69
C SER A 40 -26.86 -11.99 -8.84
N MET A 41 -25.93 -11.02 -8.79
CA MET A 41 -24.67 -11.12 -8.05
C MET A 41 -25.00 -11.18 -6.56
N GLU A 42 -24.72 -12.32 -5.92
CA GLU A 42 -24.77 -12.42 -4.46
C GLU A 42 -23.48 -11.84 -3.90
N PHE A 43 -23.56 -10.73 -3.16
CA PHE A 43 -22.40 -10.10 -2.57
C PHE A 43 -21.84 -10.90 -1.39
N VAL A 44 -20.52 -10.85 -1.23
CA VAL A 44 -19.79 -11.38 -0.06
C VAL A 44 -19.81 -10.33 1.06
N HIS A 45 -20.16 -10.72 2.28
CA HIS A 45 -20.23 -9.84 3.45
C HIS A 45 -19.47 -10.40 4.67
N PRO A 46 -18.74 -9.53 5.43
CA PRO A 46 -18.30 -8.23 4.99
C PRO A 46 -17.43 -8.36 3.76
N GLY A 47 -17.50 -7.41 2.85
CA GLY A 47 -16.86 -7.59 1.55
C GLY A 47 -16.51 -6.29 0.81
N ILE A 48 -16.52 -5.12 1.46
CA ILE A 48 -15.99 -3.89 0.85
C ILE A 48 -14.46 -3.97 0.86
N LEU A 49 -13.76 -3.28 1.74
CA LEU A 49 -12.30 -3.42 1.87
C LEU A 49 -11.86 -4.61 2.71
N HIS A 50 -12.73 -5.11 3.56
CA HIS A 50 -12.41 -6.15 4.54
C HIS A 50 -13.37 -7.32 4.45
N THR A 51 -12.79 -8.52 4.40
CA THR A 51 -13.50 -9.78 4.46
C THR A 51 -13.24 -10.45 5.82
N THR A 52 -14.01 -11.48 6.15
CA THR A 52 -13.74 -12.32 7.33
C THR A 52 -12.30 -12.85 7.34
N ALA A 53 -11.76 -13.21 6.18
CA ALA A 53 -10.37 -13.68 6.05
C ALA A 53 -9.35 -12.57 6.37
N SER A 54 -9.57 -11.35 5.88
CA SER A 54 -8.67 -10.22 6.17
C SER A 54 -8.74 -9.79 7.64
N ILE A 55 -9.92 -9.84 8.27
CA ILE A 55 -10.10 -9.59 9.69
C ILE A 55 -9.32 -10.62 10.51
N THR A 56 -9.49 -11.91 10.21
CA THR A 56 -8.77 -13.01 10.89
C THR A 56 -7.25 -12.84 10.74
N ARG A 57 -6.76 -12.43 9.56
CA ARG A 57 -5.34 -12.14 9.33
C ARG A 57 -4.83 -11.02 10.24
N MET A 58 -5.55 -9.88 10.30
CA MET A 58 -5.20 -8.77 11.19
C MET A 58 -5.13 -9.19 12.65
N GLN A 59 -6.12 -9.95 13.12
CA GLN A 59 -6.13 -10.52 14.47
C GLN A 59 -4.92 -11.42 14.73
N ASN A 60 -4.59 -12.30 13.78
CA ASN A 60 -3.43 -13.20 13.89
C ASN A 60 -2.11 -12.43 13.95
N PHE A 61 -1.93 -11.40 13.13
CA PHE A 61 -0.73 -10.58 13.18
C PHE A 61 -0.59 -9.79 14.49
N VAL A 62 -1.69 -9.23 15.00
CA VAL A 62 -1.68 -8.48 16.24
C VAL A 62 -1.46 -9.40 17.44
N ASN A 63 -2.20 -10.51 17.53
CA ASN A 63 -2.08 -11.49 18.61
C ASN A 63 -0.71 -12.20 18.62
N GLY A 64 -0.17 -12.45 17.43
CA GLY A 64 1.15 -13.04 17.23
C GLY A 64 2.31 -12.05 17.37
N ASN A 65 2.03 -10.75 17.59
CA ASN A 65 3.03 -9.67 17.63
C ASN A 65 3.92 -9.64 16.39
N VAL A 66 3.33 -9.87 15.19
CA VAL A 66 4.04 -10.03 13.91
C VAL A 66 4.34 -8.68 13.29
N SER A 67 5.63 -8.33 13.20
CA SER A 67 6.08 -7.10 12.51
C SER A 67 6.07 -7.32 10.98
N PRO A 68 5.81 -6.27 10.17
CA PRO A 68 5.56 -4.87 10.57
C PRO A 68 4.10 -4.56 10.88
N ALA A 69 3.17 -5.51 10.76
CA ALA A 69 1.75 -5.29 11.00
C ALA A 69 1.44 -4.85 12.44
N ILE A 70 2.13 -5.44 13.45
CA ILE A 70 1.97 -5.03 14.85
C ILE A 70 2.45 -3.59 15.08
N ASP A 71 3.48 -3.15 14.34
CA ASP A 71 4.00 -1.79 14.47
C ASP A 71 3.00 -0.79 13.88
N CYS A 72 2.37 -1.15 12.76
CA CYS A 72 1.26 -0.39 12.18
C CYS A 72 0.04 -0.33 13.13
N TYR A 73 -0.31 -1.44 13.77
CA TYR A 73 -1.38 -1.46 14.78
C TYR A 73 -1.08 -0.54 15.97
N ARG A 74 0.17 -0.44 16.41
CA ARG A 74 0.56 0.50 17.47
C ARG A 74 0.37 1.95 17.05
N LEU A 75 0.60 2.29 15.76
CA LEU A 75 0.27 3.62 15.24
C LEU A 75 -1.24 3.87 15.27
N LEU A 76 -2.05 2.88 14.84
CA LEU A 76 -3.51 2.96 14.92
C LEU A 76 -4.00 3.17 16.36
N GLN A 77 -3.43 2.47 17.33
CA GLN A 77 -3.78 2.64 18.74
C GLN A 77 -3.46 4.05 19.29
N GLN A 78 -2.49 4.74 18.71
CA GLN A 78 -2.10 6.09 19.11
C GLN A 78 -2.97 7.18 18.44
N ASN A 79 -3.71 6.83 17.41
CA ASN A 79 -4.62 7.78 16.74
C ASN A 79 -5.85 8.05 17.63
N SER A 80 -6.07 9.32 17.97
CA SER A 80 -7.20 9.75 18.79
C SER A 80 -8.57 9.42 18.16
N LEU A 81 -8.65 9.37 16.84
CA LEU A 81 -9.87 9.00 16.11
C LEU A 81 -10.21 7.51 16.26
N ALA A 82 -9.23 6.65 16.53
CA ALA A 82 -9.44 5.23 16.80
C ALA A 82 -9.84 4.94 18.26
N SER A 83 -9.96 5.98 19.11
CA SER A 83 -10.30 5.82 20.51
C SER A 83 -11.79 5.52 20.69
N ALA A 84 -12.12 4.52 21.53
CA ALA A 84 -13.50 4.26 21.96
C ALA A 84 -14.12 5.42 22.76
N SER A 85 -13.29 6.34 23.28
CA SER A 85 -13.72 7.57 23.97
C SER A 85 -13.77 8.81 23.06
N TYR A 86 -13.63 8.64 21.73
CA TYR A 86 -13.75 9.74 20.79
C TYR A 86 -15.06 10.51 21.00
N THR A 87 -15.00 11.84 20.97
CA THR A 87 -16.18 12.69 21.11
C THR A 87 -16.60 13.19 19.75
N ILE A 88 -17.82 12.86 19.33
CA ILE A 88 -18.41 13.30 18.04
C ILE A 88 -18.45 14.82 18.00
N GLN A 89 -17.98 15.41 16.92
CA GLN A 89 -17.94 16.87 16.72
C GLN A 89 -19.20 17.41 16.04
N GLY A 90 -19.90 16.57 15.27
CA GLY A 90 -21.26 16.78 14.75
C GLY A 90 -22.30 16.11 15.65
N PRO A 91 -23.40 15.52 15.11
CA PRO A 91 -23.69 15.45 13.67
C PRO A 91 -24.17 16.77 13.08
N PHE A 92 -24.02 16.93 11.77
CA PHE A 92 -24.46 18.11 11.03
C PHE A 92 -25.62 17.76 10.10
N THR A 93 -26.57 18.71 9.91
CA THR A 93 -27.66 18.55 8.94
C THR A 93 -27.16 18.66 7.51
N THR A 94 -26.19 19.55 7.27
CA THR A 94 -25.52 19.78 5.99
C THR A 94 -24.03 19.73 6.21
N ILE A 95 -23.30 19.06 5.31
CA ILE A 95 -21.85 19.05 5.27
C ILE A 95 -21.33 19.61 3.95
N ALA A 96 -20.16 20.25 4.00
CA ALA A 96 -19.43 20.76 2.84
C ALA A 96 -17.94 20.80 3.15
N ARG A 97 -17.09 20.85 2.10
CA ARG A 97 -15.65 21.04 2.24
C ARG A 97 -15.26 22.51 2.20
N PHE A 98 -15.89 23.28 1.31
CA PHE A 98 -15.59 24.69 1.12
C PHE A 98 -16.87 25.54 1.05
N ASN A 99 -16.72 26.80 1.45
CA ASN A 99 -17.68 27.84 1.18
C ASN A 99 -17.57 28.31 -0.28
N PRO A 100 -18.55 29.05 -0.84
CA PRO A 100 -18.49 29.61 -2.20
C PRO A 100 -17.26 30.50 -2.46
N ASP A 101 -16.66 31.08 -1.44
CA ASP A 101 -15.43 31.88 -1.52
C ASP A 101 -14.14 31.06 -1.39
N MET A 102 -14.24 29.72 -1.47
CA MET A 102 -13.16 28.74 -1.34
C MET A 102 -12.47 28.71 0.05
N THR A 103 -13.05 29.33 1.06
CA THR A 103 -12.61 29.12 2.45
C THR A 103 -13.11 27.77 2.98
N PRO A 104 -12.35 27.06 3.85
CA PRO A 104 -12.82 25.81 4.43
C PRO A 104 -14.19 25.98 5.13
N HIS A 105 -15.13 25.09 4.81
CA HIS A 105 -16.42 25.10 5.48
C HIS A 105 -16.28 24.69 6.96
N PRO A 106 -17.05 25.26 7.90
CA PRO A 106 -16.96 24.93 9.33
C PRO A 106 -17.19 23.46 9.68
N THR A 107 -17.87 22.70 8.82
CA THR A 107 -18.11 21.26 9.01
C THR A 107 -17.02 20.38 8.41
N LYS A 108 -16.15 20.91 7.52
CA LYS A 108 -15.19 20.11 6.76
C LYS A 108 -14.41 19.15 7.65
N THR A 109 -13.45 19.64 8.40
CA THR A 109 -12.58 18.81 9.23
C THR A 109 -13.35 18.00 10.25
N LYS A 110 -14.39 18.58 10.85
CA LYS A 110 -15.19 17.92 11.89
C LYS A 110 -15.94 16.70 11.38
N SER A 111 -16.58 16.80 10.20
CA SER A 111 -17.29 15.66 9.62
C SER A 111 -16.31 14.62 9.05
N GLU A 112 -15.17 15.06 8.49
CA GLU A 112 -14.12 14.18 8.02
C GLU A 112 -13.56 13.33 9.16
N GLU A 113 -13.24 13.95 10.32
CA GLU A 113 -12.75 13.26 11.52
C GLU A 113 -13.81 12.33 12.15
N ASP A 114 -15.08 12.75 12.22
CA ASP A 114 -16.16 11.89 12.73
C ASP A 114 -16.32 10.62 11.88
N HIS A 115 -16.30 10.75 10.55
CA HIS A 115 -16.48 9.62 9.64
C HIS A 115 -15.27 8.71 9.61
N GLU A 116 -14.07 9.26 9.71
CA GLU A 116 -12.85 8.48 9.91
C GLU A 116 -12.88 7.75 11.26
N ALA A 117 -13.30 8.41 12.34
CA ALA A 117 -13.44 7.79 13.66
C ALA A 117 -14.43 6.62 13.65
N ALA A 118 -15.54 6.72 12.89
CA ALA A 118 -16.47 5.61 12.71
C ALA A 118 -15.77 4.38 12.12
N TYR A 119 -15.00 4.58 11.04
CA TYR A 119 -14.26 3.52 10.37
C TYR A 119 -13.14 2.94 11.24
N LEU A 120 -12.29 3.79 11.82
CA LEU A 120 -11.17 3.32 12.64
C LEU A 120 -11.64 2.57 13.88
N ASN A 121 -12.75 2.97 14.51
CA ASN A 121 -13.35 2.22 15.61
C ASN A 121 -13.96 0.89 15.14
N ALA A 122 -14.53 0.81 13.93
CA ALA A 122 -14.96 -0.48 13.35
C ALA A 122 -13.77 -1.43 13.16
N ILE A 123 -12.62 -0.95 12.66
CA ILE A 123 -11.37 -1.72 12.55
C ILE A 123 -10.87 -2.15 13.93
N MET A 124 -10.83 -1.24 14.89
CA MET A 124 -10.42 -1.57 16.27
C MET A 124 -11.31 -2.65 16.90
N TRP A 125 -12.64 -2.60 16.67
CA TRP A 125 -13.54 -3.69 17.06
C TRP A 125 -13.16 -5.01 16.41
N CYS A 126 -13.00 -5.01 15.08
CA CYS A 126 -12.66 -6.22 14.33
C CYS A 126 -11.38 -6.89 14.86
N ILE A 127 -10.38 -6.10 15.26
CA ILE A 127 -9.11 -6.61 15.76
C ILE A 127 -9.21 -7.04 17.24
N THR A 128 -9.73 -6.17 18.09
CA THR A 128 -9.63 -6.32 19.56
C THR A 128 -10.80 -7.07 20.17
N GLN A 129 -11.92 -7.15 19.49
CA GLN A 129 -13.21 -7.64 19.99
C GLN A 129 -13.69 -6.87 21.25
N ASN A 130 -13.17 -5.64 21.47
CA ASN A 130 -13.66 -4.78 22.54
C ASN A 130 -14.95 -4.07 22.12
N PRO A 131 -16.12 -4.35 22.74
CA PRO A 131 -17.40 -3.82 22.32
C PRO A 131 -17.50 -2.29 22.43
N ALA A 132 -16.66 -1.63 23.21
CA ALA A 132 -16.64 -0.16 23.30
C ALA A 132 -16.30 0.50 21.95
N HIS A 133 -15.44 -0.12 21.14
CA HIS A 133 -15.14 0.36 19.80
C HIS A 133 -16.32 0.17 18.83
N ALA A 134 -16.98 -1.00 18.85
CA ALA A 134 -18.19 -1.21 18.05
C ALA A 134 -19.29 -0.21 18.40
N GLN A 135 -19.53 0.01 19.69
CA GLN A 135 -20.51 0.99 20.17
C GLN A 135 -20.17 2.40 19.71
N LYS A 136 -18.89 2.80 19.71
CA LYS A 136 -18.48 4.13 19.22
C LYS A 136 -18.71 4.28 17.71
N SER A 137 -18.38 3.28 16.92
CA SER A 137 -18.66 3.29 15.47
C SER A 137 -20.17 3.43 15.20
N ILE A 138 -21.00 2.63 15.88
CA ILE A 138 -22.46 2.66 15.75
C ILE A 138 -23.04 4.01 16.24
N GLU A 139 -22.51 4.56 17.33
CA GLU A 139 -22.92 5.88 17.85
C GLU A 139 -22.76 6.95 16.77
N ILE A 140 -21.62 6.99 16.08
CA ILE A 140 -21.34 7.95 15.02
C ILE A 140 -22.28 7.71 13.82
N LEU A 141 -22.38 6.45 13.35
CA LEU A 141 -23.25 6.07 12.25
C LEU A 141 -24.70 6.48 12.51
N ASN A 142 -25.23 6.19 13.68
CA ASN A 142 -26.62 6.54 14.06
C ASN A 142 -26.81 8.05 14.19
N ALA A 143 -25.83 8.77 14.75
CA ALA A 143 -25.92 10.23 14.87
C ALA A 143 -26.05 10.91 13.49
N TYR A 144 -25.19 10.51 12.54
CA TYR A 144 -25.24 11.06 11.19
C TYR A 144 -26.46 10.58 10.40
N ALA A 145 -26.84 9.31 10.45
CA ALA A 145 -28.03 8.79 9.79
C ALA A 145 -29.32 9.47 10.31
N GLY A 146 -29.37 9.81 11.60
CA GLY A 146 -30.46 10.54 12.21
C GLY A 146 -30.55 12.03 11.81
N THR A 147 -29.42 12.66 11.44
CA THR A 147 -29.31 14.12 11.33
C THR A 147 -28.92 14.61 9.94
N LEU A 148 -27.99 13.97 9.23
CA LEU A 148 -27.49 14.40 7.94
C LEU A 148 -28.59 14.32 6.88
N ARG A 149 -28.80 15.41 6.11
CA ARG A 149 -29.84 15.51 5.09
C ARG A 149 -29.29 15.85 3.72
N GLU A 150 -28.14 16.55 3.66
CA GLU A 150 -27.58 16.96 2.38
C GLU A 150 -26.06 17.18 2.46
N ILE A 151 -25.42 17.09 1.31
CA ILE A 151 -24.10 17.64 1.03
C ILE A 151 -24.34 18.88 0.19
N ASP A 152 -23.78 20.02 0.61
CA ASP A 152 -24.04 21.30 -0.05
C ASP A 152 -23.53 21.29 -1.50
N MET A 153 -24.46 21.27 -2.44
CA MET A 153 -24.17 21.27 -3.88
C MET A 153 -23.70 22.63 -4.41
N SER A 154 -23.69 23.68 -3.59
CA SER A 154 -23.00 24.94 -3.93
C SER A 154 -21.51 24.87 -3.73
N ASP A 155 -21.01 23.89 -2.98
CA ASP A 155 -19.62 23.51 -2.90
C ASP A 155 -19.21 22.71 -4.15
N ASN A 156 -18.24 23.21 -4.91
CA ASN A 156 -17.73 22.50 -6.08
C ASN A 156 -17.14 21.12 -5.70
N ASP A 157 -16.60 20.98 -4.49
CA ASP A 157 -16.03 19.75 -3.97
C ASP A 157 -17.10 18.75 -3.43
N ALA A 158 -18.40 19.04 -3.57
CA ALA A 158 -19.46 18.16 -3.09
C ALA A 158 -19.31 16.69 -3.56
N PRO A 159 -18.94 16.38 -4.82
CA PRO A 159 -18.70 15.00 -5.23
C PRO A 159 -17.54 14.34 -4.48
N LEU A 160 -16.45 15.07 -4.26
CA LEU A 160 -15.31 14.56 -3.51
C LEU A 160 -15.66 14.38 -2.02
N CYS A 161 -16.42 15.32 -1.42
CA CYS A 161 -16.98 15.18 -0.09
C CYS A 161 -17.80 13.89 0.05
N ALA A 162 -18.74 13.66 -0.89
CA ALA A 162 -19.58 12.46 -0.89
C ALA A 162 -18.76 11.18 -1.03
N ALA A 163 -17.77 11.19 -1.92
CA ALA A 163 -16.96 10.01 -2.19
C ALA A 163 -16.08 9.62 -1.01
N LEU A 164 -15.30 10.57 -0.47
CA LEU A 164 -14.32 10.27 0.59
C LEU A 164 -15.00 9.90 1.90
N GLN A 165 -15.91 10.76 2.37
CA GLN A 165 -16.60 10.55 3.63
C GLN A 165 -17.58 9.38 3.58
N GLY A 166 -18.35 9.28 2.49
CA GLY A 166 -19.30 8.18 2.28
C GLY A 166 -18.62 6.82 2.21
N PHE A 167 -17.44 6.75 1.62
CA PHE A 167 -16.65 5.51 1.53
C PHE A 167 -16.25 4.97 2.90
N LEU A 168 -15.75 5.83 3.79
CA LEU A 168 -15.37 5.41 5.15
C LEU A 168 -16.60 4.99 5.95
N LEU A 169 -17.69 5.75 5.86
CA LEU A 169 -18.96 5.38 6.52
C LEU A 169 -19.52 4.05 6.00
N ALA A 170 -19.47 3.78 4.70
CA ALA A 170 -19.94 2.51 4.13
C ALA A 170 -19.13 1.33 4.64
N ASN A 171 -17.79 1.46 4.71
CA ASN A 171 -16.93 0.44 5.30
C ASN A 171 -17.23 0.21 6.80
N ALA A 172 -17.46 1.29 7.57
CA ALA A 172 -17.82 1.19 8.97
C ALA A 172 -19.18 0.47 9.15
N ALA A 173 -20.20 0.88 8.38
CA ALA A 173 -21.54 0.29 8.43
C ALA A 173 -21.52 -1.19 8.03
N GLU A 174 -20.80 -1.55 6.98
CA GLU A 174 -20.61 -2.92 6.52
C GLU A 174 -19.97 -3.80 7.61
N LEU A 175 -18.86 -3.34 8.19
CA LEU A 175 -18.20 -4.05 9.28
C LEU A 175 -19.13 -4.22 10.48
N MET A 176 -19.84 -3.17 10.90
CA MET A 176 -20.74 -3.27 12.04
C MET A 176 -21.91 -4.20 11.78
N ARG A 177 -22.56 -4.10 10.61
CA ARG A 177 -23.68 -4.97 10.20
C ARG A 177 -23.31 -6.45 10.27
N HIS A 178 -22.13 -6.82 9.81
CA HIS A 178 -21.75 -8.22 9.62
C HIS A 178 -20.83 -8.79 10.69
N THR A 179 -20.31 -7.98 11.63
CA THR A 179 -19.39 -8.47 12.67
C THR A 179 -19.84 -8.20 14.10
N TYR A 180 -20.75 -7.25 14.35
CA TYR A 180 -21.22 -6.91 15.68
C TYR A 180 -22.68 -7.35 15.90
N PRO A 181 -22.93 -8.38 16.72
CA PRO A 181 -24.25 -9.03 16.79
C PRO A 181 -25.37 -8.17 17.41
N SER A 182 -25.06 -7.01 17.98
CA SER A 182 -26.04 -6.11 18.60
C SER A 182 -26.51 -5.00 17.68
N VAL A 183 -26.10 -4.98 16.41
CA VAL A 183 -26.66 -4.06 15.40
C VAL A 183 -28.11 -4.46 15.11
N SER A 184 -29.03 -3.50 15.15
CA SER A 184 -30.44 -3.75 14.86
C SER A 184 -30.78 -3.50 13.40
N ASP A 185 -31.83 -4.16 12.90
CA ASP A 185 -32.36 -3.88 11.56
C ASP A 185 -32.79 -2.41 11.40
N THR A 186 -33.17 -1.75 12.48
CA THR A 186 -33.52 -0.33 12.49
C THR A 186 -32.29 0.56 12.25
N ASP A 187 -31.14 0.22 12.87
CA ASP A 187 -29.88 0.92 12.63
C ASP A 187 -29.47 0.78 11.17
N VAL A 188 -29.43 -0.47 10.66
CA VAL A 188 -29.07 -0.76 9.26
C VAL A 188 -29.95 0.03 8.29
N LYS A 189 -31.27 0.00 8.49
CA LYS A 189 -32.21 0.71 7.64
C LYS A 189 -32.03 2.24 7.67
N SER A 190 -31.63 2.78 8.81
CA SER A 190 -31.30 4.20 8.94
C SER A 190 -30.04 4.56 8.14
N TRP A 191 -29.01 3.71 8.20
CA TRP A 191 -27.78 3.89 7.43
C TRP A 191 -28.01 3.75 5.92
N GLU A 192 -28.77 2.74 5.49
CA GLU A 192 -29.18 2.57 4.07
C GLU A 192 -29.89 3.81 3.54
N ASN A 193 -30.83 4.37 4.32
CA ASN A 193 -31.57 5.58 3.94
C ASN A 193 -30.63 6.79 3.81
N MET A 194 -29.64 6.92 4.68
CA MET A 194 -28.64 7.98 4.59
C MET A 194 -27.86 7.89 3.28
N PHE A 195 -27.33 6.70 2.92
CA PHE A 195 -26.60 6.53 1.67
C PHE A 195 -27.48 6.80 0.45
N ARG A 196 -28.70 6.24 0.41
CA ARG A 196 -29.64 6.41 -0.73
C ARG A 196 -30.08 7.85 -0.94
N ASN A 197 -30.26 8.61 0.13
CA ASN A 197 -30.86 9.95 0.04
C ASN A 197 -29.83 11.09 0.05
N VAL A 198 -28.62 10.87 0.56
CA VAL A 198 -27.62 11.95 0.72
C VAL A 198 -26.42 11.73 -0.21
N PHE A 199 -25.75 10.59 -0.15
CA PHE A 199 -24.49 10.37 -0.87
C PHE A 199 -24.68 9.97 -2.34
N ILE A 200 -25.55 9.01 -2.61
CA ILE A 200 -25.79 8.47 -3.96
C ILE A 200 -26.25 9.55 -4.95
N PRO A 201 -27.18 10.45 -4.63
CA PRO A 201 -27.62 11.48 -5.58
C PRO A 201 -26.49 12.40 -6.02
N VAL A 202 -25.55 12.71 -5.14
CA VAL A 202 -24.39 13.56 -5.44
C VAL A 202 -23.45 12.87 -6.43
N LEU A 203 -23.12 11.60 -6.20
CA LEU A 203 -22.22 10.83 -7.09
C LEU A 203 -22.87 10.51 -8.43
N ARG A 204 -24.18 10.20 -8.48
CA ARG A 204 -24.90 10.05 -9.75
C ARG A 204 -24.90 11.32 -10.58
N ASN A 205 -25.12 12.46 -9.93
CA ASN A 205 -25.02 13.74 -10.61
C ASN A 205 -23.60 13.98 -11.16
N PHE A 206 -22.55 13.59 -10.42
CA PHE A 206 -21.17 13.66 -10.90
C PHE A 206 -20.94 12.77 -12.15
N PHE A 207 -21.35 11.51 -12.11
CA PHE A 207 -21.21 10.59 -13.24
C PHE A 207 -21.99 11.02 -14.49
N ALA A 208 -23.11 11.70 -14.31
CA ALA A 208 -23.95 12.16 -15.41
C ALA A 208 -23.46 13.46 -16.08
N LYS A 209 -22.58 14.23 -15.42
CA LYS A 209 -22.07 15.49 -15.96
C LYS A 209 -20.99 15.27 -17.01
N SER A 210 -20.84 16.25 -17.91
CA SER A 210 -19.64 16.36 -18.76
C SER A 210 -18.38 16.46 -17.90
N PRO A 211 -17.21 16.00 -18.39
CA PRO A 211 -15.96 16.06 -17.66
C PRO A 211 -15.62 17.49 -17.23
N TYR A 212 -15.30 17.70 -15.96
CA TYR A 212 -14.97 19.03 -15.43
C TYR A 212 -13.95 18.99 -14.27
N ALA A 213 -13.63 17.81 -13.78
CA ALA A 213 -12.78 17.62 -12.61
C ALA A 213 -11.47 16.88 -12.95
N ASN A 214 -10.47 17.02 -12.09
CA ASN A 214 -9.29 16.18 -12.12
C ASN A 214 -9.65 14.74 -11.76
N GLY A 215 -8.81 13.80 -12.21
CA GLY A 215 -9.14 12.38 -12.17
C GLY A 215 -9.31 11.79 -10.78
N ASN A 216 -8.63 12.35 -9.75
CA ASN A 216 -8.81 11.88 -8.37
C ASN A 216 -10.27 11.93 -7.88
N TRP A 217 -11.10 12.84 -8.39
CA TRP A 217 -12.54 12.90 -8.04
C TRP A 217 -13.30 11.71 -8.59
N GLY A 218 -13.09 11.38 -9.88
CA GLY A 218 -13.73 10.23 -10.51
C GLY A 218 -13.25 8.90 -9.90
N THR A 219 -11.95 8.78 -9.61
CA THR A 219 -11.41 7.57 -8.95
C THR A 219 -11.99 7.40 -7.54
N ALA A 220 -12.17 8.48 -6.77
CA ALA A 220 -12.84 8.44 -5.47
C ALA A 220 -14.33 8.07 -5.59
N ALA A 221 -15.03 8.63 -6.58
CA ALA A 221 -16.44 8.33 -6.84
C ALA A 221 -16.65 6.85 -7.19
N ILE A 222 -15.77 6.25 -8.00
CA ILE A 222 -15.82 4.83 -8.36
C ILE A 222 -15.77 3.95 -7.11
N LYS A 223 -14.73 4.09 -6.25
CA LYS A 223 -14.61 3.25 -5.05
C LYS A 223 -15.79 3.39 -4.09
N ALA A 224 -16.29 4.62 -3.92
CA ALA A 224 -17.41 4.90 -3.03
C ALA A 224 -18.70 4.28 -3.55
N PHE A 225 -18.95 4.38 -4.85
CA PHE A 225 -20.18 3.85 -5.44
C PHE A 225 -20.20 2.32 -5.46
N MET A 226 -19.05 1.67 -5.67
CA MET A 226 -18.89 0.22 -5.46
C MET A 226 -19.21 -0.16 -4.01
N ALA A 227 -18.68 0.58 -3.04
CA ALA A 227 -18.91 0.34 -1.62
C ALA A 227 -20.39 0.48 -1.25
N PHE A 228 -21.07 1.49 -1.80
CA PHE A 228 -22.51 1.67 -1.58
C PHE A 228 -23.32 0.52 -2.19
N GLY A 229 -22.95 0.05 -3.39
CA GLY A 229 -23.61 -1.09 -4.03
C GLY A 229 -23.56 -2.34 -3.15
N ILE A 230 -22.40 -2.66 -2.58
CA ILE A 230 -22.22 -3.81 -1.69
C ILE A 230 -23.01 -3.64 -0.40
N PHE A 231 -22.84 -2.52 0.33
CA PHE A 231 -23.55 -2.30 1.60
C PHE A 231 -25.08 -2.34 1.46
N LEU A 232 -25.59 -1.86 0.31
CA LEU A 232 -27.03 -1.78 0.03
C LEU A 232 -27.59 -3.05 -0.63
N ASP A 233 -26.80 -4.07 -0.90
CA ASP A 233 -27.18 -5.24 -1.69
C ASP A 233 -27.78 -4.85 -3.07
N ASP A 234 -27.19 -3.82 -3.71
CA ASP A 234 -27.69 -3.24 -4.95
C ASP A 234 -26.63 -3.32 -6.05
N GLU A 235 -26.72 -4.37 -6.86
CA GLU A 235 -25.75 -4.63 -7.93
C GLU A 235 -25.75 -3.52 -9.00
N SER A 236 -26.84 -2.74 -9.12
CA SER A 236 -26.90 -1.67 -10.12
C SER A 236 -25.89 -0.56 -9.83
N PHE A 237 -25.70 -0.20 -8.57
CA PHE A 237 -24.70 0.80 -8.16
C PHE A 237 -23.28 0.28 -8.35
N TYR A 238 -23.05 -0.98 -7.97
CA TYR A 238 -21.75 -1.63 -8.15
C TYR A 238 -21.37 -1.69 -9.64
N ASN A 239 -22.28 -2.16 -10.49
CA ASN A 239 -22.06 -2.29 -11.93
C ASN A 239 -21.91 -0.91 -12.63
N GLU A 240 -22.64 0.11 -12.19
CA GLU A 240 -22.50 1.49 -12.67
C GLU A 240 -21.07 1.99 -12.41
N ALA A 241 -20.54 1.77 -11.21
CA ALA A 241 -19.16 2.14 -10.87
C ALA A 241 -18.10 1.34 -11.67
N VAL A 242 -18.29 0.03 -11.83
CA VAL A 242 -17.40 -0.82 -12.64
C VAL A 242 -17.41 -0.38 -14.11
N THR A 243 -18.58 -0.06 -14.65
CA THR A 243 -18.70 0.51 -16.01
C THR A 243 -17.93 1.83 -16.11
N PHE A 244 -18.07 2.70 -15.12
CA PHE A 244 -17.38 3.98 -15.12
C PHE A 244 -15.85 3.83 -14.95
N PHE A 245 -15.39 2.81 -14.22
CA PHE A 245 -13.97 2.47 -14.13
C PHE A 245 -13.37 2.17 -15.51
N TYR A 246 -14.08 1.42 -16.36
CA TYR A 246 -13.60 1.03 -17.69
C TYR A 246 -13.89 2.07 -18.78
N GLU A 247 -15.07 2.66 -18.77
CA GLU A 247 -15.65 3.40 -19.90
C GLU A 247 -16.06 4.83 -19.51
N GLY A 248 -15.80 5.25 -18.27
CA GLY A 248 -16.13 6.60 -17.82
C GLY A 248 -15.52 7.67 -18.72
N HIS A 249 -16.30 8.71 -18.99
CA HIS A 249 -15.93 9.77 -19.92
C HIS A 249 -15.09 10.88 -19.30
N ASP A 250 -14.84 10.83 -17.99
CA ASP A 250 -14.04 11.82 -17.27
C ASP A 250 -12.56 11.38 -17.07
N ASN A 251 -11.77 12.22 -16.42
CA ASN A 251 -10.37 11.95 -16.11
C ASN A 251 -10.17 10.77 -15.11
N GLY A 252 -11.19 10.33 -14.41
CA GLY A 252 -11.08 9.32 -13.35
C GLY A 252 -11.23 7.87 -13.82
N SER A 253 -11.70 7.62 -15.06
CA SER A 253 -11.69 6.26 -15.61
C SER A 253 -10.26 5.77 -15.83
N LEU A 254 -10.03 4.46 -15.76
CA LEU A 254 -8.69 3.88 -15.70
C LEU A 254 -7.73 4.41 -16.79
N THR A 255 -8.17 4.37 -18.06
CA THR A 255 -7.31 4.74 -19.20
C THR A 255 -7.21 6.24 -19.47
N ASN A 256 -8.15 7.03 -18.95
CA ASN A 256 -8.04 8.49 -18.93
C ASN A 256 -7.15 8.95 -17.78
N TYR A 257 -7.15 8.24 -16.65
CA TYR A 257 -6.32 8.59 -15.50
C TYR A 257 -4.88 8.14 -15.67
N ILE A 258 -4.62 6.93 -16.20
CA ILE A 258 -3.28 6.37 -16.36
C ILE A 258 -3.03 6.05 -17.85
N MET A 259 -2.02 6.68 -18.42
CA MET A 259 -1.56 6.43 -19.78
C MET A 259 -0.85 5.08 -19.89
N GLU A 260 -0.60 4.62 -21.11
CA GLU A 260 0.09 3.34 -21.36
C GLU A 260 1.50 3.29 -20.76
N SER A 261 2.20 4.42 -20.73
CA SER A 261 3.51 4.59 -20.08
C SER A 261 3.49 4.51 -18.55
N GLY A 262 2.32 4.56 -17.92
CA GLY A 262 2.14 4.71 -16.48
C GLY A 262 2.02 6.16 -16.00
N GLN A 263 2.25 7.14 -16.87
CA GLN A 263 2.04 8.55 -16.55
C GLN A 263 0.57 8.80 -16.17
N CYS A 264 0.33 9.45 -15.04
CA CYS A 264 -1.02 9.76 -14.59
C CYS A 264 -1.48 11.14 -15.06
N GLN A 265 -2.80 11.32 -15.20
CA GLN A 265 -3.41 12.59 -15.60
C GLN A 265 -2.95 13.75 -14.70
N GLU A 266 -2.81 13.51 -13.41
CA GLU A 266 -2.39 14.52 -12.43
C GLU A 266 -0.87 14.62 -12.21
N SER A 267 -0.05 13.83 -12.92
CA SER A 267 1.42 13.91 -12.83
C SER A 267 1.98 15.30 -13.19
N GLY A 268 1.27 16.05 -14.02
CA GLY A 268 1.59 17.44 -14.34
C GLY A 268 1.07 18.48 -13.35
N ARG A 269 0.15 18.08 -12.45
CA ARG A 269 -0.43 18.94 -11.42
C ARG A 269 0.40 18.97 -10.16
N ASP A 270 0.49 17.84 -9.46
CA ASP A 270 1.32 17.60 -8.29
C ASP A 270 1.37 16.10 -7.95
N GLN A 271 2.34 15.70 -7.13
CA GLN A 271 2.55 14.30 -6.80
C GLN A 271 1.59 13.80 -5.70
N ASN A 272 1.08 14.69 -4.87
CA ASN A 272 0.13 14.36 -3.81
C ASN A 272 -1.20 13.87 -4.39
N HIS A 273 -1.78 14.61 -5.37
CA HIS A 273 -3.02 14.20 -6.04
C HIS A 273 -2.80 13.00 -6.99
N THR A 274 -1.61 12.88 -7.60
CA THR A 274 -1.26 11.69 -8.38
C THR A 274 -1.36 10.42 -7.52
N MET A 275 -0.76 10.42 -6.32
CA MET A 275 -0.84 9.30 -5.38
C MET A 275 -2.25 9.08 -4.85
N LEU A 276 -3.01 10.16 -4.64
CA LEU A 276 -4.42 10.10 -4.23
C LEU A 276 -5.24 9.27 -5.22
N GLY A 277 -5.16 9.58 -6.50
CA GLY A 277 -5.96 8.91 -7.53
C GLY A 277 -5.58 7.44 -7.76
N ILE A 278 -4.28 7.08 -7.80
CA ILE A 278 -3.90 5.67 -7.92
C ILE A 278 -4.30 4.86 -6.68
N GLY A 279 -4.25 5.46 -5.48
CA GLY A 279 -4.73 4.84 -4.25
C GLY A 279 -6.22 4.51 -4.31
N HIS A 280 -7.06 5.44 -4.76
CA HIS A 280 -8.50 5.21 -4.93
C HIS A 280 -8.80 4.08 -5.93
N LEU A 281 -8.07 4.04 -7.05
CA LEU A 281 -8.23 2.94 -8.03
C LEU A 281 -7.82 1.59 -7.43
N ALA A 282 -6.76 1.54 -6.62
CA ALA A 282 -6.36 0.32 -5.93
C ALA A 282 -7.42 -0.16 -4.92
N GLU A 283 -8.02 0.77 -4.18
CA GLU A 283 -9.14 0.46 -3.28
C GLU A 283 -10.35 -0.08 -4.06
N ALA A 284 -10.71 0.52 -5.20
CA ALA A 284 -11.76 0.00 -6.08
C ALA A 284 -11.45 -1.40 -6.59
N CYS A 285 -10.21 -1.66 -7.00
CA CYS A 285 -9.77 -2.99 -7.44
C CYS A 285 -9.79 -4.02 -6.29
N GLU A 286 -9.45 -3.63 -5.06
CA GLU A 286 -9.51 -4.52 -3.90
C GLU A 286 -10.96 -4.85 -3.52
N ILE A 287 -11.87 -3.88 -3.61
CA ILE A 287 -13.31 -4.11 -3.44
C ILE A 287 -13.79 -5.18 -4.43
N ALA A 288 -13.46 -5.02 -5.71
CA ALA A 288 -13.83 -6.01 -6.73
C ALA A 288 -13.23 -7.38 -6.45
N TYR A 289 -11.96 -7.44 -6.04
CA TYR A 289 -11.28 -8.68 -5.67
C TYR A 289 -11.99 -9.40 -4.51
N ASN A 290 -12.40 -8.66 -3.49
CA ASN A 290 -13.14 -9.20 -2.35
C ASN A 290 -14.51 -9.77 -2.74
N GLN A 291 -15.07 -9.29 -3.86
CA GLN A 291 -16.29 -9.82 -4.48
C GLN A 291 -16.02 -10.91 -5.53
N GLY A 292 -14.79 -11.43 -5.60
CA GLY A 292 -14.40 -12.49 -6.53
C GLY A 292 -14.07 -12.01 -7.95
N ASN A 293 -14.03 -10.72 -8.21
CA ASN A 293 -13.68 -10.14 -9.50
C ASN A 293 -12.24 -9.58 -9.52
N GLU A 294 -11.30 -10.32 -10.07
CA GLU A 294 -9.91 -9.92 -10.21
C GLU A 294 -9.64 -9.03 -11.44
N THR A 295 -10.60 -8.88 -12.35
CA THR A 295 -10.35 -8.29 -13.67
C THR A 295 -9.99 -6.81 -13.63
N LEU A 296 -10.43 -6.06 -12.59
CA LEU A 296 -10.08 -4.66 -12.42
C LEU A 296 -8.58 -4.48 -12.20
N TRP A 297 -7.95 -5.34 -11.40
CA TRP A 297 -6.51 -5.31 -11.17
C TRP A 297 -5.69 -5.54 -12.45
N SER A 298 -6.12 -6.45 -13.31
CA SER A 298 -5.43 -6.78 -14.56
C SER A 298 -5.86 -5.94 -15.77
N ALA A 299 -6.79 -5.00 -15.58
CA ALA A 299 -7.36 -4.18 -16.64
C ALA A 299 -6.29 -3.44 -17.46
N SER A 300 -6.49 -3.41 -18.78
CA SER A 300 -5.59 -2.72 -19.73
C SER A 300 -4.12 -3.09 -19.52
N GLU A 301 -3.81 -4.38 -19.43
CA GLU A 301 -2.45 -4.91 -19.24
C GLU A 301 -1.78 -4.42 -17.95
N ASN A 302 -2.47 -4.57 -16.83
CA ASN A 302 -2.01 -4.09 -15.51
C ASN A 302 -1.74 -2.58 -15.50
N ARG A 303 -2.61 -1.79 -16.09
CA ARG A 303 -2.45 -0.33 -16.21
C ARG A 303 -2.19 0.35 -14.88
N LEU A 304 -2.90 -0.08 -13.83
CA LEU A 304 -2.72 0.46 -12.49
C LEU A 304 -1.32 0.19 -11.93
N MET A 305 -0.76 -1.01 -12.15
CA MET A 305 0.62 -1.35 -11.77
C MET A 305 1.63 -0.41 -12.44
N LYS A 306 1.46 -0.13 -13.74
CA LYS A 306 2.31 0.81 -14.47
C LYS A 306 2.23 2.22 -13.85
N GLY A 307 1.02 2.66 -13.43
CA GLY A 307 0.82 3.93 -12.74
C GLY A 307 1.54 4.00 -11.40
N TYR A 308 1.49 2.93 -10.60
CA TYR A 308 2.22 2.84 -9.34
C TYR A 308 3.73 2.89 -9.54
N GLU A 309 4.28 2.10 -10.45
CA GLU A 309 5.72 2.06 -10.71
C GLU A 309 6.26 3.37 -11.27
N TYR A 310 5.53 4.02 -12.18
CA TYR A 310 5.89 5.35 -12.69
C TYR A 310 5.90 6.41 -11.57
N THR A 311 4.82 6.45 -10.78
CA THR A 311 4.66 7.41 -9.68
C THR A 311 5.71 7.16 -8.58
N ALA A 312 5.89 5.90 -8.18
CA ALA A 312 6.90 5.51 -7.21
C ALA A 312 8.31 5.91 -7.67
N LYS A 313 8.67 5.58 -8.91
CA LYS A 313 9.97 5.91 -9.49
C LYS A 313 10.27 7.41 -9.43
N TYR A 314 9.32 8.24 -9.88
CA TYR A 314 9.49 9.69 -9.87
C TYR A 314 9.64 10.24 -8.44
N ASN A 315 8.79 9.79 -7.53
CA ASN A 315 8.81 10.25 -6.13
C ASN A 315 10.02 9.72 -5.34
N LEU A 316 10.68 8.66 -5.79
CA LEU A 316 11.95 8.20 -5.24
C LEU A 316 13.15 9.07 -5.66
N GLY A 317 12.96 10.01 -6.59
CA GLY A 317 14.00 10.92 -7.09
C GLY A 317 14.54 10.58 -8.49
N TYR A 318 14.08 9.48 -9.10
CA TYR A 318 14.50 9.12 -10.45
C TYR A 318 13.79 9.94 -11.51
N ASP A 319 14.42 10.09 -12.66
CA ASP A 319 13.76 10.66 -13.83
C ASP A 319 12.83 9.64 -14.50
N VAL A 320 11.70 10.16 -15.00
CA VAL A 320 10.72 9.39 -15.79
C VAL A 320 10.41 10.13 -17.10
N PRO A 321 10.10 9.43 -18.19
CA PRO A 321 9.65 10.09 -19.40
C PRO A 321 8.29 10.76 -19.14
N PHE A 322 8.11 11.99 -19.59
CA PHE A 322 6.84 12.70 -19.55
C PHE A 322 6.44 13.15 -20.95
N GLU A 323 5.25 12.77 -21.36
CA GLU A 323 4.67 13.18 -22.64
C GLU A 323 3.63 14.29 -22.42
N PRO A 324 3.81 15.49 -23.02
CA PRO A 324 2.81 16.53 -22.93
C PRO A 324 1.48 16.09 -23.55
N PHE A 325 0.38 16.29 -22.84
CA PHE A 325 -0.94 15.86 -23.30
C PHE A 325 -2.04 16.86 -22.91
N THR A 326 -3.21 16.69 -23.51
CA THR A 326 -4.43 17.41 -23.13
C THR A 326 -5.43 16.40 -22.60
N ASP A 327 -5.92 16.62 -21.39
CA ASP A 327 -6.88 15.73 -20.75
C ASP A 327 -8.31 15.90 -21.28
N VAL A 328 -9.25 15.08 -20.82
CA VAL A 328 -10.62 15.08 -21.32
C VAL A 328 -11.41 16.35 -20.94
N THR A 329 -10.92 17.16 -20.01
CA THR A 329 -11.50 18.48 -19.68
C THR A 329 -10.93 19.60 -20.54
N GLY A 330 -9.91 19.30 -21.36
CA GLY A 330 -9.22 20.24 -22.20
C GLY A 330 -8.04 20.95 -21.55
N VAL A 331 -7.65 20.56 -20.34
CA VAL A 331 -6.47 21.09 -19.66
C VAL A 331 -5.21 20.52 -20.28
N ARG A 332 -4.24 21.39 -20.60
CA ARG A 332 -2.96 21.01 -21.20
C ARG A 332 -1.88 20.87 -20.13
N TRP A 333 -1.31 19.69 -20.04
CA TRP A 333 -0.17 19.37 -19.19
C TRP A 333 1.12 19.31 -20.03
N ASN A 334 2.08 20.19 -19.76
CA ASN A 334 3.30 20.32 -20.58
C ASN A 334 4.53 19.69 -19.92
N ASN A 335 4.57 19.60 -18.60
CA ASN A 335 5.69 19.08 -17.84
C ASN A 335 5.15 18.27 -16.64
N ILE A 336 5.96 17.34 -16.17
CA ILE A 336 5.72 16.72 -14.87
C ILE A 336 5.95 17.75 -13.75
N SER A 337 5.12 17.72 -12.71
CA SER A 337 5.27 18.61 -11.55
C SER A 337 6.17 17.98 -10.50
N ASP A 338 7.00 18.79 -9.86
CA ASP A 338 7.80 18.43 -8.69
C ASP A 338 7.14 18.87 -7.36
N ASP A 339 5.97 19.50 -7.43
CA ASP A 339 5.18 19.81 -6.24
C ASP A 339 4.84 18.54 -5.48
N ASP A 340 5.14 18.53 -4.18
CA ASP A 340 5.00 17.39 -3.26
C ASP A 340 5.81 16.13 -3.63
N ARG A 341 6.79 16.23 -4.53
CA ARG A 341 7.68 15.12 -4.89
C ARG A 341 8.38 14.56 -3.65
N GLY A 342 8.28 13.23 -3.48
CA GLY A 342 8.89 12.52 -2.35
C GLY A 342 8.09 12.57 -1.03
N LYS A 343 6.92 13.21 -1.00
CA LYS A 343 5.99 13.16 0.13
C LYS A 343 4.99 12.01 -0.09
N PHE A 344 5.36 10.83 0.34
CA PHE A 344 4.57 9.63 0.11
C PHE A 344 3.27 9.59 0.90
N ARG A 345 2.18 9.18 0.23
CA ARG A 345 0.93 8.75 0.87
C ARG A 345 0.98 7.27 1.25
N PRO A 346 0.26 6.82 2.28
CA PRO A 346 0.20 5.41 2.69
C PRO A 346 -0.77 4.61 1.79
N VAL A 347 -0.42 4.41 0.53
CA VAL A 347 -1.28 3.77 -0.49
C VAL A 347 -0.58 2.67 -1.29
N PHE A 348 0.65 2.31 -0.93
CA PHE A 348 1.49 1.40 -1.72
C PHE A 348 1.33 -0.06 -1.34
N GLU A 349 1.06 -0.38 -0.06
CA GLU A 349 0.91 -1.75 0.42
C GLU A 349 -0.24 -2.51 -0.26
N ILE A 350 -1.35 -1.86 -0.55
CA ILE A 350 -2.51 -2.48 -1.21
C ILE A 350 -2.17 -2.99 -2.61
N ALA A 351 -1.48 -2.19 -3.42
CA ALA A 351 -1.06 -2.57 -4.76
C ALA A 351 0.06 -3.61 -4.72
N TYR A 352 1.05 -3.44 -3.85
CA TYR A 352 2.13 -4.40 -3.66
C TYR A 352 1.60 -5.77 -3.26
N ASN A 353 0.67 -5.82 -2.30
CA ASN A 353 0.06 -7.07 -1.87
C ASN A 353 -0.62 -7.80 -3.04
N HIS A 354 -1.35 -7.08 -3.90
CA HIS A 354 -1.99 -7.73 -5.03
C HIS A 354 -0.96 -8.19 -6.09
N TYR A 355 -0.19 -7.26 -6.65
CA TYR A 355 0.65 -7.56 -7.80
C TYR A 355 1.85 -8.44 -7.45
N VAL A 356 2.51 -8.19 -6.33
CA VAL A 356 3.71 -8.94 -5.95
C VAL A 356 3.34 -10.16 -5.14
N THR A 357 2.67 -9.99 -4.00
CA THR A 357 2.43 -11.10 -3.07
C THR A 357 1.45 -12.14 -3.62
N ARG A 358 0.34 -11.70 -4.23
CA ARG A 358 -0.69 -12.61 -4.77
C ARG A 358 -0.36 -13.09 -6.18
N LYS A 359 0.23 -12.25 -7.05
CA LYS A 359 0.44 -12.56 -8.48
C LYS A 359 1.88 -12.86 -8.85
N GLY A 360 2.87 -12.62 -7.98
CA GLY A 360 4.30 -12.85 -8.25
C GLY A 360 4.89 -11.94 -9.33
N LEU A 361 4.27 -10.78 -9.58
CA LEU A 361 4.78 -9.76 -10.49
C LEU A 361 5.82 -8.90 -9.77
N GLU A 362 6.63 -8.15 -10.52
CA GLU A 362 7.66 -7.29 -9.97
C GLU A 362 7.22 -5.83 -9.92
N MET A 363 7.38 -5.19 -8.74
CA MET A 363 7.15 -3.76 -8.54
C MET A 363 8.34 -3.13 -7.78
N PRO A 364 9.52 -3.03 -8.42
CA PRO A 364 10.76 -2.64 -7.73
C PRO A 364 10.75 -1.24 -7.15
N TYR A 365 10.06 -0.28 -7.77
CA TYR A 365 9.99 1.08 -7.23
C TYR A 365 8.94 1.20 -6.11
N THR A 366 7.78 0.59 -6.26
CA THR A 366 6.79 0.48 -5.18
C THR A 366 7.39 -0.20 -3.95
N GLN A 367 8.17 -1.27 -4.13
CA GLN A 367 8.90 -1.96 -3.07
C GLN A 367 9.87 -1.03 -2.32
N GLN A 368 10.62 -0.19 -3.03
CA GLN A 368 11.50 0.81 -2.43
C GLN A 368 10.71 1.85 -1.62
N VAL A 369 9.57 2.32 -2.13
CA VAL A 369 8.69 3.23 -1.39
C VAL A 369 8.25 2.58 -0.08
N ILE A 370 7.70 1.36 -0.14
CA ILE A 370 7.28 0.63 1.06
C ILE A 370 8.42 0.50 2.07
N SER A 371 9.64 0.21 1.60
CA SER A 371 10.82 0.12 2.47
C SER A 371 11.14 1.44 3.21
N ARG A 372 10.80 2.58 2.62
CA ARG A 372 11.02 3.90 3.22
C ARG A 372 9.94 4.32 4.20
N ILE A 373 8.67 3.97 3.91
CA ILE A 373 7.51 4.47 4.67
C ILE A 373 6.88 3.44 5.61
N SER A 374 7.30 2.17 5.55
CA SER A 374 6.72 1.13 6.39
C SER A 374 7.08 1.31 7.89
N PRO A 375 6.11 1.08 8.77
CA PRO A 375 4.74 0.71 8.44
C PRO A 375 3.95 1.91 7.91
N GLU A 376 3.13 1.68 6.86
CA GLU A 376 2.18 2.70 6.41
C GLU A 376 1.23 3.05 7.54
N GLY A 377 1.26 4.31 7.96
CA GLY A 377 0.47 4.82 9.07
C GLY A 377 -0.84 5.46 8.64
N ASP A 378 -1.17 6.53 9.35
CA ASP A 378 -2.36 7.33 9.13
C ASP A 378 -2.44 7.90 7.72
N ALA A 379 -3.64 7.99 7.17
CA ALA A 379 -3.89 8.71 5.93
C ALA A 379 -3.87 10.22 6.15
N MET A 380 -3.66 10.95 5.08
CA MET A 380 -3.89 12.39 5.12
C MET A 380 -5.40 12.63 5.04
N TRP A 381 -5.99 13.09 6.12
CA TRP A 381 -7.45 13.28 6.25
C TRP A 381 -8.24 11.99 5.94
N CYS A 382 -9.50 12.13 5.54
CA CYS A 382 -10.37 11.01 5.15
C CYS A 382 -10.15 10.50 3.71
N ASP A 383 -9.01 10.82 3.09
CA ASP A 383 -8.75 10.51 1.68
C ASP A 383 -8.66 8.99 1.43
N HIS A 384 -8.04 8.26 2.38
CA HIS A 384 -7.83 6.82 2.34
C HIS A 384 -8.08 6.20 3.72
N PRO A 385 -8.22 4.87 3.83
CA PRO A 385 -8.29 4.20 5.13
C PRO A 385 -7.00 4.31 5.94
N GLY A 386 -5.85 4.57 5.30
CA GLY A 386 -4.55 4.52 5.97
C GLY A 386 -4.13 3.11 6.39
N TYR A 387 -3.10 3.00 7.22
CA TYR A 387 -2.67 1.76 7.89
C TYR A 387 -2.49 0.55 6.96
N GLY A 388 -2.05 0.76 5.72
CA GLY A 388 -2.00 -0.25 4.67
C GLY A 388 -1.21 -1.50 5.04
N THR A 389 -0.12 -1.34 5.82
CA THR A 389 0.69 -2.46 6.30
C THR A 389 -0.11 -3.42 7.20
N LEU A 390 -1.06 -2.91 8.00
CA LEU A 390 -1.97 -3.74 8.81
C LEU A 390 -3.13 -4.28 7.97
N LEU A 391 -3.73 -3.41 7.16
CA LEU A 391 -4.99 -3.70 6.47
C LEU A 391 -4.81 -4.64 5.28
N PHE A 392 -3.72 -4.52 4.52
CA PHE A 392 -3.58 -5.21 3.24
C PHE A 392 -2.45 -6.22 3.18
N ARG A 393 -1.34 -6.03 3.90
CA ARG A 393 -0.22 -6.96 3.85
C ARG A 393 -0.65 -8.37 4.28
N THR A 394 -0.20 -9.38 3.54
CA THR A 394 -0.48 -10.81 3.86
C THR A 394 0.78 -11.57 4.29
N GLU A 395 1.96 -11.03 4.03
CA GLU A 395 3.23 -11.62 4.43
C GLU A 395 3.78 -10.98 5.71
N SER A 396 4.46 -11.77 6.52
CA SER A 396 5.25 -11.28 7.65
C SER A 396 6.58 -10.70 7.16
N GLY A 397 7.15 -9.78 7.95
CA GLY A 397 8.40 -9.13 7.61
C GLY A 397 8.27 -8.04 6.56
N MET A 398 9.38 -7.39 6.25
CA MET A 398 9.44 -6.36 5.21
C MET A 398 9.77 -7.01 3.87
N PRO A 399 9.14 -6.56 2.76
CA PRO A 399 9.53 -7.05 1.45
C PRO A 399 10.99 -6.69 1.16
N PRO A 400 11.73 -7.55 0.43
CA PRO A 400 13.06 -7.18 -0.02
C PRO A 400 12.97 -5.94 -0.93
N SER A 401 13.92 -5.02 -0.81
CA SER A 401 14.04 -3.85 -1.67
C SER A 401 15.34 -3.91 -2.48
N GLU A 402 15.53 -2.98 -3.38
CA GLU A 402 16.78 -2.92 -4.17
C GLU A 402 18.00 -2.95 -3.25
N GLY A 403 18.95 -3.85 -3.55
CA GLY A 403 20.14 -4.07 -2.76
C GLY A 403 19.96 -4.98 -1.55
N ALA A 404 18.81 -5.59 -1.37
CA ALA A 404 18.64 -6.67 -0.41
C ALA A 404 19.49 -7.87 -0.85
N ILE A 405 20.37 -8.32 0.04
CA ILE A 405 21.22 -9.47 -0.17
C ILE A 405 20.71 -10.60 0.72
N ASP A 406 20.33 -11.71 0.10
CA ASP A 406 19.96 -12.96 0.76
C ASP A 406 20.71 -14.12 0.06
N GLY A 407 21.99 -14.26 0.42
CA GLY A 407 22.91 -15.19 -0.21
C GLY A 407 23.16 -16.43 0.65
N LYS A 408 23.46 -17.53 -0.04
CA LYS A 408 23.83 -18.82 0.55
C LYS A 408 25.35 -19.00 0.60
N GLY A 409 25.82 -19.92 1.42
CA GLY A 409 27.24 -20.33 1.42
C GLY A 409 27.69 -20.84 0.05
N THR A 410 26.80 -21.52 -0.66
CA THR A 410 27.06 -22.07 -2.01
C THR A 410 27.27 -21.02 -3.10
N ASP A 411 26.96 -19.74 -2.83
CA ASP A 411 27.23 -18.63 -3.75
C ASP A 411 28.72 -18.20 -3.76
N TRP A 412 29.51 -18.73 -2.85
CA TRP A 412 30.94 -18.44 -2.74
C TRP A 412 31.77 -19.44 -3.52
N ASN A 413 32.94 -19.02 -3.98
CA ASN A 413 33.85 -19.84 -4.73
C ASN A 413 35.28 -19.80 -4.11
N VAL A 414 35.94 -20.96 -4.01
CA VAL A 414 37.35 -21.03 -3.65
C VAL A 414 38.19 -20.43 -4.77
N VAL A 415 39.12 -19.55 -4.41
CA VAL A 415 40.07 -18.91 -5.35
C VAL A 415 41.53 -19.25 -5.07
N THR A 416 41.83 -19.95 -3.98
CA THR A 416 43.18 -20.45 -3.69
C THR A 416 43.46 -21.72 -4.47
N LYS A 417 44.61 -21.79 -5.13
CA LYS A 417 45.06 -23.00 -5.79
C LYS A 417 45.17 -24.15 -4.76
N ASP A 418 44.76 -25.34 -5.16
CA ASP A 418 44.80 -26.59 -4.38
C ASP A 418 43.93 -26.63 -3.11
N ALA A 419 43.27 -25.52 -2.71
CA ALA A 419 42.20 -25.56 -1.74
C ALA A 419 40.90 -26.04 -2.39
N THR A 420 40.05 -26.71 -1.62
CA THR A 420 38.78 -27.26 -2.15
C THR A 420 37.56 -26.68 -1.46
N GLY A 421 36.46 -26.57 -2.19
CA GLY A 421 35.14 -26.18 -1.69
C GLY A 421 34.12 -27.26 -1.99
N LYS A 422 33.23 -27.54 -1.04
CA LYS A 422 32.16 -28.53 -1.17
C LYS A 422 30.86 -27.96 -0.65
N ALA A 423 29.81 -28.05 -1.46
CA ALA A 423 28.46 -27.72 -1.01
C ALA A 423 27.90 -28.79 -0.07
N GLU A 424 27.29 -28.37 1.05
CA GLU A 424 26.58 -29.22 2.00
C GLU A 424 25.22 -28.55 2.31
N GLY A 425 24.22 -28.88 1.51
CA GLY A 425 22.96 -28.11 1.46
C GLY A 425 23.23 -26.70 0.94
N ASP A 426 22.81 -25.69 1.69
CA ASP A 426 23.06 -24.26 1.39
C ASP A 426 24.40 -23.76 1.94
N ASP A 427 25.08 -24.55 2.75
CA ASP A 427 26.41 -24.27 3.32
C ASP A 427 27.52 -24.60 2.33
N TYR A 428 28.67 -23.91 2.46
CA TYR A 428 29.84 -24.16 1.65
C TYR A 428 31.07 -24.43 2.54
N VAL A 429 31.54 -25.68 2.52
CA VAL A 429 32.68 -26.12 3.31
C VAL A 429 33.98 -25.91 2.51
N VAL A 430 34.90 -25.16 3.09
CA VAL A 430 36.20 -24.83 2.49
C VAL A 430 37.31 -25.55 3.22
N THR A 431 38.09 -26.33 2.50
CA THR A 431 39.30 -27.01 3.01
C THR A 431 40.54 -26.26 2.53
N PRO A 432 41.24 -25.56 3.44
CA PRO A 432 42.51 -24.90 3.10
C PRO A 432 43.59 -25.86 2.64
N SER A 433 44.50 -25.38 1.79
CA SER A 433 45.64 -26.15 1.31
C SER A 433 46.95 -25.58 1.82
N LEU A 434 47.94 -26.49 2.07
CA LEU A 434 49.31 -26.12 2.36
C LEU A 434 49.98 -25.65 1.07
N GLN A 435 50.50 -24.43 1.06
CA GLN A 435 51.21 -23.86 -0.07
C GLN A 435 52.69 -24.21 -0.05
N THR A 436 53.38 -24.07 -1.16
CA THR A 436 54.83 -24.38 -1.32
C THR A 436 55.73 -23.59 -0.39
N ASN A 437 55.28 -22.48 0.16
CA ASN A 437 55.98 -21.67 1.15
C ASN A 437 55.77 -22.12 2.60
N GLY A 438 55.12 -23.26 2.83
CA GLY A 438 54.84 -23.82 4.15
C GLY A 438 53.69 -23.19 4.89
N LYS A 439 52.90 -22.35 4.23
CA LYS A 439 51.75 -21.64 4.82
C LYS A 439 50.42 -22.16 4.27
N TYR A 440 49.36 -22.14 5.09
CA TYR A 440 48.02 -22.56 4.68
C TYR A 440 47.25 -21.41 4.09
N ARG A 441 46.52 -21.70 3.02
CA ARG A 441 45.56 -20.75 2.40
C ARG A 441 44.29 -21.47 1.95
N GLY A 442 43.17 -20.73 2.01
CA GLY A 442 41.86 -21.18 1.57
C GLY A 442 40.93 -19.97 1.37
N ASP A 443 41.30 -19.11 0.40
CA ASP A 443 40.58 -17.89 0.14
C ASP A 443 39.30 -18.20 -0.66
N VAL A 444 38.21 -17.54 -0.31
CA VAL A 444 36.92 -17.61 -1.01
C VAL A 444 36.48 -16.24 -1.46
N LYS A 445 35.74 -16.20 -2.55
CA LYS A 445 35.27 -14.98 -3.19
C LYS A 445 33.78 -15.06 -3.50
N ARG A 446 33.06 -13.95 -3.27
CA ARG A 446 31.73 -13.69 -3.78
C ARG A 446 31.77 -12.43 -4.64
N GLY A 447 31.55 -12.57 -5.94
CA GLY A 447 31.59 -11.48 -6.91
C GLY A 447 30.21 -10.94 -7.30
N GLN A 448 30.20 -9.78 -7.91
CA GLN A 448 29.00 -9.14 -8.51
C GLN A 448 27.81 -9.03 -7.55
N LEU A 449 28.08 -8.60 -6.34
CA LEU A 449 27.08 -8.39 -5.32
C LEU A 449 26.55 -6.95 -5.43
N ALA A 450 25.25 -6.78 -5.70
CA ALA A 450 24.61 -5.48 -5.77
C ALA A 450 24.37 -4.92 -4.36
N LEU A 451 25.22 -3.99 -3.92
CA LEU A 451 25.10 -3.31 -2.63
C LEU A 451 24.35 -1.98 -2.80
N HIS A 452 23.37 -1.72 -1.94
CA HIS A 452 22.64 -0.45 -1.87
C HIS A 452 22.74 0.13 -0.46
N ILE A 453 23.73 0.99 -0.24
CA ILE A 453 24.04 1.50 1.11
C ILE A 453 22.98 2.43 1.70
N GLY A 454 22.13 3.05 0.86
CA GLY A 454 21.01 3.86 1.33
C GLY A 454 19.87 3.02 1.91
N ASN A 455 19.66 1.81 1.38
CA ASN A 455 18.61 0.89 1.85
C ASN A 455 19.15 -0.13 2.86
N TYR A 456 20.32 -0.69 2.59
CA TYR A 456 20.91 -1.81 3.37
C TYR A 456 22.40 -1.59 3.64
N PRO A 457 22.76 -0.66 4.54
CA PRO A 457 24.14 -0.35 4.85
C PRO A 457 24.86 -1.48 5.62
N VAL A 458 24.13 -2.37 6.30
CA VAL A 458 24.73 -3.42 7.12
C VAL A 458 24.75 -4.73 6.34
N LEU A 459 25.96 -5.29 6.16
CA LEU A 459 26.16 -6.60 5.54
C LEU A 459 26.73 -7.56 6.56
N ALA A 460 26.14 -8.74 6.70
CA ALA A 460 26.57 -9.80 7.60
C ALA A 460 26.83 -11.12 6.86
N VAL A 461 27.87 -11.82 7.30
CA VAL A 461 28.25 -13.15 6.81
C VAL A 461 28.43 -14.10 8.00
N VAL A 462 27.86 -15.29 7.95
CA VAL A 462 28.05 -16.30 8.99
C VAL A 462 29.09 -17.33 8.55
N ILE A 463 30.10 -17.53 9.40
CA ILE A 463 31.15 -18.49 9.15
C ILE A 463 31.39 -19.32 10.42
N LYS A 464 31.48 -20.65 10.25
CA LYS A 464 31.80 -21.60 11.32
C LYS A 464 33.22 -22.10 11.16
N GLY A 465 34.00 -22.08 12.24
CA GLY A 465 35.36 -22.65 12.25
C GLY A 465 36.39 -21.81 11.52
N LEU A 466 36.14 -20.50 11.26
CA LEU A 466 37.11 -19.64 10.59
C LEU A 466 38.41 -19.51 11.44
N PRO A 467 39.61 -19.72 10.86
CA PRO A 467 40.87 -19.49 11.55
C PRO A 467 40.99 -18.07 12.10
N ALA A 468 41.71 -17.90 13.20
CA ALA A 468 41.86 -16.62 13.88
C ALA A 468 42.44 -15.51 12.99
N THR A 469 43.28 -15.87 12.04
CA THR A 469 43.93 -14.94 11.11
C THR A 469 43.15 -14.91 9.79
N ARG A 470 42.45 -13.82 9.53
CA ARG A 470 41.63 -13.61 8.33
C ARG A 470 41.63 -12.14 7.94
N ALA A 471 41.34 -11.89 6.68
CA ALA A 471 41.09 -10.55 6.15
C ALA A 471 39.86 -10.58 5.23
N PHE A 472 39.04 -9.55 5.33
CA PHE A 472 37.95 -9.32 4.40
C PHE A 472 38.27 -8.09 3.52
N THR A 473 38.08 -8.24 2.22
CA THR A 473 38.21 -7.13 1.27
C THR A 473 36.93 -6.98 0.50
N PHE A 474 36.57 -5.71 0.24
CA PHE A 474 35.39 -5.32 -0.53
C PHE A 474 35.84 -4.39 -1.65
N ASP A 475 35.74 -4.84 -2.87
CA ASP A 475 36.26 -4.16 -4.05
C ASP A 475 35.13 -3.84 -5.03
N SER A 476 35.08 -2.61 -5.53
CA SER A 476 34.24 -2.18 -6.64
C SER A 476 35.12 -1.69 -7.78
N SER A 477 34.84 -2.12 -9.00
CA SER A 477 35.55 -1.62 -10.19
C SER A 477 35.29 -0.12 -10.43
N GLU A 478 34.13 0.35 -10.01
CA GLU A 478 33.70 1.74 -10.20
C GLU A 478 34.20 2.64 -9.08
N TYR A 479 34.08 2.21 -7.81
CA TYR A 479 34.30 3.04 -6.61
C TYR A 479 35.57 2.69 -5.84
N GLY A 480 36.37 1.70 -6.29
CA GLY A 480 37.58 1.26 -5.62
C GLY A 480 37.32 0.28 -4.47
N TYR A 481 37.99 0.41 -3.35
CA TYR A 481 37.89 -0.53 -2.24
C TYR A 481 37.36 0.14 -0.96
N TYR A 482 36.57 -0.61 -0.19
CA TYR A 482 36.07 -0.17 1.11
C TYR A 482 37.11 -0.29 2.21
N LYS A 483 37.13 0.68 3.14
CA LYS A 483 38.05 0.70 4.27
C LYS A 483 37.33 1.29 5.50
N ASN A 484 37.25 0.51 6.57
CA ASN A 484 36.68 0.91 7.85
C ASN A 484 37.71 1.07 8.99
N SER A 485 38.98 0.81 8.75
CA SER A 485 40.04 0.94 9.75
C SER A 485 41.22 1.76 9.25
N VAL A 486 41.78 2.59 10.12
CA VAL A 486 42.97 3.42 9.83
C VAL A 486 44.19 2.50 9.72
N GLY A 487 45.01 2.72 8.69
CA GLY A 487 46.28 1.97 8.49
C GLY A 487 46.14 0.66 7.74
N SER A 488 44.93 0.21 7.37
CA SER A 488 44.74 -0.98 6.53
C SER A 488 45.33 -0.75 5.13
N GLN A 489 46.31 -1.53 4.75
CA GLN A 489 46.74 -1.63 3.35
C GLN A 489 45.85 -2.69 2.66
N TRP A 490 45.63 -2.55 1.38
CA TRP A 490 44.87 -3.50 0.56
C TRP A 490 43.37 -3.63 0.87
N GLY A 491 42.74 -2.60 1.47
CA GLY A 491 41.33 -2.64 1.75
C GLY A 491 40.89 -3.72 2.74
N GLN A 492 41.77 -4.09 3.67
CA GLN A 492 41.42 -5.02 4.75
C GLN A 492 40.46 -4.33 5.73
N ASN A 493 39.44 -5.04 6.12
CA ASN A 493 38.38 -4.51 6.96
C ASN A 493 38.21 -5.33 8.23
N THR A 494 38.06 -4.62 9.35
CA THR A 494 37.70 -5.23 10.62
C THR A 494 36.18 -5.42 10.68
N ALA A 495 35.77 -6.68 10.92
CA ALA A 495 34.37 -6.97 11.16
C ALA A 495 34.01 -6.78 12.64
N SER A 496 32.82 -6.27 12.91
CA SER A 496 32.14 -6.51 14.17
C SER A 496 31.67 -7.97 14.22
N THR A 497 31.59 -8.58 15.41
CA THR A 497 31.30 -10.01 15.52
C THR A 497 30.27 -10.33 16.59
N ILE A 498 29.37 -11.29 16.29
CA ILE A 498 28.43 -11.89 17.24
C ILE A 498 28.59 -13.40 17.16
N THR A 499 28.83 -14.06 18.29
CA THR A 499 28.97 -15.53 18.34
C THR A 499 27.62 -16.18 18.58
N LYS A 500 27.29 -17.16 17.74
CA LYS A 500 26.11 -18.02 17.85
C LYS A 500 26.51 -19.49 17.83
N ASP A 501 25.67 -20.39 18.25
CA ASP A 501 25.93 -21.83 18.28
C ASP A 501 26.24 -22.43 16.89
N TYR A 502 25.60 -21.83 15.86
CA TYR A 502 25.79 -22.26 14.46
C TYR A 502 26.99 -21.64 13.75
N GLY A 503 27.67 -20.63 14.36
CA GLY A 503 28.85 -19.97 13.79
C GLY A 503 29.05 -18.56 14.30
N THR A 504 30.06 -17.87 13.82
CA THR A 504 30.31 -16.44 14.09
C THR A 504 29.73 -15.60 12.97
N VAL A 505 28.93 -14.62 13.33
CA VAL A 505 28.41 -13.57 12.44
C VAL A 505 29.47 -12.48 12.35
N TYR A 506 29.97 -12.22 11.16
CA TYR A 506 30.86 -11.10 10.83
C TYR A 506 30.04 -10.06 10.10
N TYR A 507 30.05 -8.80 10.55
CA TYR A 507 29.26 -7.76 9.90
C TYR A 507 29.97 -6.41 9.80
N TRP A 508 29.56 -5.62 8.84
CA TRP A 508 30.05 -4.27 8.53
C TRP A 508 28.90 -3.33 8.27
N ASN A 509 29.02 -2.11 8.77
CA ASN A 509 28.14 -1.01 8.43
C ASN A 509 28.86 -0.11 7.41
N PHE A 510 28.47 -0.17 6.16
CA PHE A 510 29.10 0.58 5.08
C PHE A 510 28.87 2.09 5.15
N SER A 511 27.93 2.56 5.99
CA SER A 511 27.78 3.98 6.28
C SER A 511 28.86 4.54 7.21
N GLU A 512 29.62 3.67 7.90
CA GLU A 512 30.66 4.06 8.85
C GLU A 512 32.08 4.10 8.26
N GLY A 513 32.24 3.65 7.02
CA GLY A 513 33.52 3.60 6.34
C GLY A 513 33.52 4.42 5.05
N ASN A 514 34.63 4.34 4.32
CA ASN A 514 34.76 5.01 3.03
C ASN A 514 35.25 4.06 1.95
N PHE A 515 34.82 4.31 0.73
CA PHE A 515 35.46 3.74 -0.45
C PHE A 515 36.59 4.65 -0.92
N PHE A 516 37.65 4.03 -1.44
CA PHE A 516 38.86 4.70 -1.88
C PHE A 516 39.20 4.28 -3.30
N LYS A 517 39.37 5.26 -4.16
CA LYS A 517 39.93 5.07 -5.50
C LYS A 517 41.08 6.05 -5.68
N ASP A 518 42.22 5.58 -6.17
CA ASP A 518 43.44 6.39 -6.34
C ASP A 518 43.87 7.14 -5.06
N ASN A 519 43.71 6.50 -3.89
CA ASN A 519 43.96 7.02 -2.54
C ASN A 519 43.10 8.22 -2.12
N GLN A 520 41.97 8.43 -2.77
CA GLN A 520 40.99 9.46 -2.41
C GLN A 520 39.67 8.83 -1.95
N ASN A 521 38.97 9.51 -1.03
CA ASN A 521 37.62 9.14 -0.66
C ASN A 521 36.68 9.32 -1.86
N VAL A 522 35.82 8.34 -2.09
CA VAL A 522 34.83 8.36 -3.16
C VAL A 522 33.44 8.39 -2.53
N TYR A 523 32.63 9.35 -2.97
CA TYR A 523 31.22 9.39 -2.58
C TYR A 523 30.47 8.27 -3.29
N LEU A 524 29.74 7.48 -2.51
CA LEU A 524 28.92 6.39 -3.02
C LEU A 524 27.48 6.86 -3.26
N PRO A 525 26.81 6.32 -4.26
CA PRO A 525 25.38 6.55 -4.43
C PRO A 525 24.61 5.91 -3.27
N THR A 526 23.67 6.68 -2.71
CA THR A 526 22.70 6.18 -1.71
C THR A 526 21.34 5.90 -2.28
N ASP A 527 21.15 6.22 -3.57
CA ASP A 527 19.90 6.17 -4.31
C ASP A 527 19.84 5.02 -5.34
N LYS A 528 20.93 4.27 -5.49
CA LYS A 528 21.02 3.13 -6.41
C LYS A 528 22.03 2.08 -5.93
N SER A 529 21.90 0.88 -6.46
CA SER A 529 22.86 -0.20 -6.24
C SER A 529 24.14 -0.03 -7.06
N PHE A 530 25.24 -0.54 -6.53
CA PHE A 530 26.51 -0.71 -7.25
C PHE A 530 27.13 -2.05 -6.93
N ASN A 531 27.93 -2.59 -7.85
CA ASN A 531 28.52 -3.91 -7.70
C ASN A 531 29.80 -3.89 -6.86
N ILE A 532 29.86 -4.81 -5.88
CA ILE A 532 31.05 -5.11 -5.11
C ILE A 532 31.44 -6.58 -5.25
N THR A 533 32.72 -6.85 -4.98
CA THR A 533 33.27 -8.18 -4.80
C THR A 533 33.79 -8.29 -3.39
N ILE A 534 33.42 -9.36 -2.71
CA ILE A 534 33.95 -9.72 -1.39
C ILE A 534 34.96 -10.85 -1.53
N THR A 535 36.11 -10.71 -0.90
CA THR A 535 37.09 -11.77 -0.76
C THR A 535 37.41 -11.99 0.72
N LEU A 536 37.18 -13.20 1.19
CA LEU A 536 37.68 -13.65 2.49
C LEU A 536 39.01 -14.36 2.28
N LYS A 537 40.04 -13.88 2.94
CA LYS A 537 41.40 -14.45 2.91
C LYS A 537 41.79 -15.02 4.27
N ILE A 538 42.25 -16.23 4.29
CA ILE A 538 43.00 -16.75 5.43
C ILE A 538 44.41 -16.16 5.38
N ALA A 539 44.87 -15.61 6.51
CA ALA A 539 46.21 -15.05 6.54
C ALA A 539 47.26 -16.12 6.21
N ASP A 540 48.29 -15.70 5.50
CA ASP A 540 49.41 -16.49 5.01
C ASP A 540 50.38 -16.85 6.17
N LEU A 541 49.90 -17.69 7.11
CA LEU A 541 50.66 -18.11 8.31
C LEU A 541 50.93 -19.60 8.32
N VAL A 542 51.98 -19.96 9.10
CA VAL A 542 52.30 -21.34 9.40
C VAL A 542 51.40 -21.86 10.51
N TYR A 543 50.71 -22.96 10.26
CA TYR A 543 49.86 -23.67 11.23
C TYR A 543 50.49 -25.05 11.44
N PRO A 544 51.24 -25.30 12.55
CA PRO A 544 51.98 -26.56 12.76
C PRO A 544 51.07 -27.79 12.69
N ASP A 545 49.85 -27.67 13.22
CA ASP A 545 48.88 -28.78 13.28
C ASP A 545 47.90 -28.78 12.08
N GLY A 546 48.17 -27.97 11.06
CA GLY A 546 47.27 -27.78 9.93
C GLY A 546 46.12 -26.81 10.24
N VAL A 547 45.28 -26.59 9.23
CA VAL A 547 44.07 -25.75 9.34
C VAL A 547 42.87 -26.60 9.07
N ALA A 548 41.94 -26.66 10.02
CA ALA A 548 40.65 -27.34 9.83
C ALA A 548 39.82 -26.66 8.76
N PRO A 549 38.94 -27.39 8.09
CA PRO A 549 37.94 -26.81 7.21
C PRO A 549 37.05 -25.79 7.95
N TYR A 550 36.65 -24.74 7.25
CA TYR A 550 35.66 -23.80 7.74
C TYR A 550 34.43 -23.77 6.83
N THR A 551 33.31 -23.33 7.36
CA THR A 551 32.01 -23.34 6.61
C THR A 551 31.48 -21.94 6.49
N VAL A 552 31.25 -21.48 5.25
CA VAL A 552 30.47 -20.28 4.95
C VAL A 552 29.00 -20.69 4.88
N LYS A 553 28.15 -20.05 5.66
CA LYS A 553 26.72 -20.40 5.76
C LYS A 553 25.85 -19.48 4.91
N TRP A 554 25.53 -18.32 5.42
CA TRP A 554 24.73 -17.35 4.71
C TRP A 554 25.36 -15.96 4.74
N MET A 555 24.92 -15.10 3.83
CA MET A 555 25.25 -13.69 3.75
C MET A 555 23.98 -12.89 3.52
N LYS A 556 23.70 -11.92 4.40
CA LYS A 556 22.49 -11.11 4.32
C LYS A 556 22.81 -9.65 4.57
N SER A 557 22.03 -8.76 3.95
CA SER A 557 22.07 -7.32 4.23
C SER A 557 20.88 -6.88 5.08
N PHE A 558 21.07 -5.82 5.88
CA PHE A 558 20.10 -5.29 6.82
C PHE A 558 20.07 -3.78 6.74
N ARG A 559 18.91 -3.18 7.07
CA ARG A 559 18.72 -1.73 7.06
C ARG A 559 19.49 -1.01 8.16
N ASN A 560 19.74 -1.71 9.25
CA ASN A 560 20.52 -1.22 10.38
C ASN A 560 20.94 -2.40 11.28
N GLU A 561 21.79 -2.13 12.26
CA GLU A 561 22.28 -3.17 13.18
C GLU A 561 21.16 -3.74 14.09
N ALA A 562 20.16 -2.93 14.43
CA ALA A 562 19.04 -3.41 15.25
C ALA A 562 18.21 -4.49 14.50
N GLU A 563 18.04 -4.34 13.19
CA GLU A 563 17.39 -5.36 12.35
C GLU A 563 18.24 -6.65 12.29
N LEU A 564 19.56 -6.55 12.16
CA LEU A 564 20.45 -7.70 12.24
C LEU A 564 20.33 -8.41 13.60
N ILE A 565 20.38 -7.67 14.70
CA ILE A 565 20.29 -8.25 16.06
C ILE A 565 18.95 -8.96 16.22
N LYS A 566 17.84 -8.32 15.85
CA LYS A 566 16.52 -8.94 15.91
C LYS A 566 16.45 -10.23 15.08
N TYR A 567 16.94 -10.19 13.84
CA TYR A 567 17.02 -11.40 13.00
C TYR A 567 17.77 -12.55 13.68
N LEU A 568 18.90 -12.26 14.33
CA LEU A 568 19.71 -13.26 15.04
C LEU A 568 19.09 -13.76 16.35
N GLU A 569 18.14 -13.05 16.93
CA GLU A 569 17.36 -13.49 18.10
C GLU A 569 16.23 -14.43 17.70
N GLU A 570 15.67 -14.23 16.50
CA GLU A 570 14.53 -15.00 16.00
C GLU A 570 14.95 -16.28 15.25
N ASN A 571 16.23 -16.38 14.85
CA ASN A 571 16.81 -17.49 14.06
C ASN A 571 18.10 -18.03 14.68
#